data_d25029519a1fd56ed79d6e5bd22d20da
#
_entry.id   d25029519a1fd56ed79d6e5bd22d20da
#
_cell.length_a   1.000
_cell.length_b   1.000
_cell.length_c   1.000
_cell.angle_alpha   90.00
_cell.angle_beta   90.00
_cell.angle_gamma   90.00
#
_symmetry.space_group_name_H-M   'P 1'
#
loop_
_entity.id
_entity.type
_entity.pdbx_description
1 polymer ?
#
loop_
_entity_poly.entity_id
_entity_poly.type
_entity_poly.pdbx_seq_one_letter_code
_entity_poly.pdbx_strand_id
1 'polypeptide(L)'
;MGLAVAAPPTVLAQLSAPATWATHAANEYQIFPNITYLTANNYEDKLDVYKRRDAAAPQPTLIWIHGGGWTGGTKESAVMSLMPWFEMGWNVVNVEYRLARVSLAPAAVEDCLCALRWVASQAKTYGFDANRLVVSGDSAGGHLALTTGMIPESAGLDRECPGVPLPKVAAIINWYGITDVNDLLEGPNQKTYAVTWMGGMPDRDAIARRVSPLNYVRSGLPPILTIQGDADPTVPYSHGVRLRDALEQAHVPNQLLTIPGGKHGNFTPEERTRIYLTIREFLAKNGIVTQ
;
A
#
# COMPACT_ATOMS: atom_id res chain seq x y z
N MET A 1 48.54 54.65 -7.14
CA MET A 1 47.09 54.46 -6.83
C MET A 1 46.64 53.18 -7.49
N GLY A 2 46.56 52.08 -6.72
CA GLY A 2 46.10 50.79 -7.21
C GLY A 2 44.60 50.68 -6.94
N LEU A 3 43.80 50.51 -7.97
CA LEU A 3 42.39 50.19 -7.84
C LEU A 3 42.24 48.73 -7.42
N ALA A 4 41.79 48.48 -6.20
CA ALA A 4 41.36 47.16 -5.73
C ALA A 4 40.02 46.87 -6.42
N VAL A 5 40.01 45.93 -7.36
CA VAL A 5 38.78 45.34 -7.89
C VAL A 5 38.21 44.40 -6.87
N ALA A 6 37.12 44.79 -6.21
CA ALA A 6 36.37 43.89 -5.32
C ALA A 6 35.75 42.73 -6.13
N ALA A 7 36.07 41.51 -5.79
CA ALA A 7 35.41 40.33 -6.36
C ALA A 7 33.92 40.38 -6.03
N PRO A 8 33.05 40.05 -7.02
CA PRO A 8 31.61 40.00 -6.74
C PRO A 8 31.29 38.94 -5.67
N PRO A 9 30.31 39.19 -4.78
CA PRO A 9 29.91 38.22 -3.80
C PRO A 9 29.43 36.93 -4.52
N THR A 10 30.07 35.80 -4.24
CA THR A 10 29.60 34.50 -4.66
C THR A 10 28.26 34.27 -3.97
N VAL A 11 27.16 34.46 -4.71
CA VAL A 11 25.86 33.99 -4.27
C VAL A 11 25.95 32.47 -4.28
N LEU A 12 26.17 31.85 -3.14
CA LEU A 12 26.00 30.41 -2.96
C LEU A 12 24.52 30.15 -3.30
N ALA A 13 24.28 29.50 -4.45
CA ALA A 13 22.93 29.12 -4.86
C ALA A 13 22.35 28.20 -3.77
N GLN A 14 21.35 28.70 -3.04
CA GLN A 14 20.66 27.89 -2.05
C GLN A 14 19.82 26.85 -2.76
N LEU A 15 19.84 25.60 -2.27
CA LEU A 15 18.95 24.57 -2.76
C LEU A 15 17.49 25.00 -2.52
N SER A 16 16.59 24.61 -3.41
CA SER A 16 15.15 24.74 -3.19
C SER A 16 14.72 23.92 -1.95
N ALA A 17 13.62 24.28 -1.31
CA ALA A 17 13.11 23.52 -0.15
C ALA A 17 12.95 22.01 -0.45
N PRO A 18 12.39 21.57 -1.61
CA PRO A 18 12.35 20.14 -1.96
C PRO A 18 13.73 19.50 -2.10
N ALA A 19 14.69 20.21 -2.69
CA ALA A 19 16.05 19.68 -2.84
C ALA A 19 16.76 19.56 -1.47
N THR A 20 16.57 20.55 -0.59
CA THR A 20 17.07 20.49 0.79
C THR A 20 16.46 19.31 1.54
N TRP A 21 15.14 19.12 1.46
CA TRP A 21 14.47 17.97 2.05
C TRP A 21 15.04 16.64 1.51
N ALA A 22 15.23 16.53 0.20
CA ALA A 22 15.78 15.32 -0.42
C ALA A 22 17.18 14.96 0.11
N THR A 23 18.04 15.96 0.36
CA THR A 23 19.37 15.73 0.96
C THR A 23 19.26 15.23 2.42
N HIS A 24 18.31 15.76 3.20
CA HIS A 24 18.03 15.27 4.55
C HIS A 24 17.50 13.84 4.51
N ALA A 25 16.49 13.55 3.68
CA ALA A 25 15.93 12.21 3.56
C ALA A 25 16.99 11.17 3.17
N ALA A 26 17.90 11.49 2.25
CA ALA A 26 19.01 10.61 1.86
C ALA A 26 19.95 10.27 3.04
N ASN A 27 20.11 11.17 4.00
CA ASN A 27 20.92 10.94 5.21
C ASN A 27 20.13 10.20 6.30
N GLU A 28 18.84 10.44 6.41
CA GLU A 28 17.97 9.87 7.46
C GLU A 28 17.57 8.42 7.21
N TYR A 29 17.61 7.95 5.96
CA TYR A 29 17.15 6.60 5.60
C TYR A 29 18.29 5.69 5.18
N GLN A 30 18.16 4.42 5.53
CA GLN A 30 18.95 3.30 5.02
C GLN A 30 18.04 2.38 4.22
N ILE A 31 18.49 1.95 3.04
CA ILE A 31 17.74 1.06 2.16
C ILE A 31 18.36 -0.33 2.21
N PHE A 32 17.54 -1.34 2.42
CA PHE A 32 17.86 -2.75 2.31
C PHE A 32 17.04 -3.32 1.15
N PRO A 33 17.61 -3.38 -0.05
CA PRO A 33 16.87 -3.78 -1.23
C PRO A 33 16.83 -5.30 -1.41
N ASN A 34 15.80 -5.77 -2.10
CA ASN A 34 15.70 -7.14 -2.61
C ASN A 34 15.83 -8.24 -1.54
N ILE A 35 15.24 -8.01 -0.37
CA ILE A 35 15.18 -9.02 0.68
C ILE A 35 14.14 -10.07 0.28
N THR A 36 14.54 -11.34 0.20
CA THR A 36 13.62 -12.45 -0.02
C THR A 36 12.80 -12.68 1.25
N TYR A 37 11.48 -12.52 1.16
CA TYR A 37 10.58 -12.75 2.29
C TYR A 37 9.80 -14.07 2.18
N LEU A 38 9.68 -14.59 0.97
CA LEU A 38 9.04 -15.86 0.65
C LEU A 38 9.71 -16.50 -0.54
N THR A 39 9.82 -17.83 -0.53
CA THR A 39 10.15 -18.63 -1.72
C THR A 39 9.04 -19.64 -1.94
N ALA A 40 8.29 -19.46 -3.02
CA ALA A 40 7.16 -20.32 -3.38
C ALA A 40 7.28 -20.77 -4.84
N ASN A 41 7.13 -22.05 -5.11
CA ASN A 41 7.21 -22.62 -6.46
C ASN A 41 8.50 -22.25 -7.23
N ASN A 42 9.65 -22.23 -6.55
CA ASN A 42 10.96 -21.80 -7.07
C ASN A 42 11.01 -20.32 -7.50
N TYR A 43 10.08 -19.50 -7.04
CA TYR A 43 10.09 -18.05 -7.21
C TYR A 43 10.40 -17.38 -5.88
N GLU A 44 11.32 -16.42 -5.88
CA GLU A 44 11.66 -15.61 -4.71
C GLU A 44 10.87 -14.30 -4.75
N ASP A 45 9.91 -14.15 -3.83
CA ASP A 45 9.24 -12.90 -3.59
C ASP A 45 10.11 -11.98 -2.75
N LYS A 46 10.26 -10.74 -3.21
CA LYS A 46 11.20 -9.77 -2.62
C LYS A 46 10.49 -8.53 -2.12
N LEU A 47 11.12 -7.88 -1.16
CA LEU A 47 10.71 -6.57 -0.68
C LEU A 47 11.94 -5.68 -0.45
N ASP A 48 11.70 -4.38 -0.38
CA ASP A 48 12.71 -3.42 0.05
C ASP A 48 12.31 -2.83 1.40
N VAL A 49 13.29 -2.64 2.28
CA VAL A 49 13.09 -1.94 3.55
C VAL A 49 13.78 -0.59 3.51
N TYR A 50 13.02 0.46 3.76
CA TYR A 50 13.52 1.81 3.98
C TYR A 50 13.42 2.09 5.48
N LYS A 51 14.54 2.02 6.15
CA LYS A 51 14.65 2.16 7.61
C LYS A 51 15.16 3.54 7.98
N ARG A 52 14.49 4.22 8.90
CA ARG A 52 15.02 5.44 9.50
C ARG A 52 16.23 5.13 10.37
N ARG A 53 17.37 5.82 10.11
CA ARG A 53 18.68 5.51 10.76
C ARG A 53 18.70 5.84 12.23
N ASP A 54 18.30 7.06 12.59
CA ASP A 54 18.55 7.67 13.91
C ASP A 54 17.30 7.63 14.82
N ALA A 55 16.42 6.65 14.59
CA ALA A 55 15.23 6.50 15.40
C ALA A 55 15.59 5.87 16.76
N ALA A 56 15.36 6.62 17.85
CA ALA A 56 15.57 6.15 19.21
C ALA A 56 14.57 5.07 19.67
N ALA A 57 13.46 4.90 18.95
CA ALA A 57 12.39 3.94 19.23
C ALA A 57 11.86 3.33 17.92
N PRO A 58 11.14 2.19 17.99
CA PRO A 58 10.46 1.63 16.83
C PRO A 58 9.51 2.64 16.16
N GLN A 59 9.56 2.73 14.84
CA GLN A 59 8.79 3.70 14.06
C GLN A 59 7.52 3.09 13.48
N PRO A 60 6.45 3.89 13.30
CA PRO A 60 5.31 3.47 12.48
C PRO A 60 5.81 2.97 11.14
N THR A 61 5.19 1.91 10.63
CA THR A 61 5.69 1.24 9.44
C THR A 61 4.60 1.08 8.40
N LEU A 62 4.87 1.63 7.22
CA LEU A 62 4.06 1.42 6.03
C LEU A 62 4.47 0.11 5.35
N ILE A 63 3.51 -0.71 4.99
CA ILE A 63 3.66 -1.81 4.05
C ILE A 63 2.97 -1.38 2.77
N TRP A 64 3.77 -1.06 1.75
CA TRP A 64 3.25 -0.61 0.45
C TRP A 64 3.23 -1.76 -0.55
N ILE A 65 2.11 -1.89 -1.27
CA ILE A 65 1.89 -2.91 -2.29
C ILE A 65 1.54 -2.21 -3.59
N HIS A 66 2.32 -2.48 -4.65
CA HIS A 66 2.15 -1.80 -5.95
C HIS A 66 0.92 -2.27 -6.71
N GLY A 67 0.40 -1.42 -7.61
CA GLY A 67 -0.65 -1.73 -8.55
C GLY A 67 -0.16 -2.52 -9.77
N GLY A 68 -1.00 -2.58 -10.82
CA GLY A 68 -0.67 -3.22 -12.10
C GLY A 68 -1.58 -4.39 -12.47
N GLY A 69 -2.80 -4.45 -11.91
CA GLY A 69 -3.82 -5.45 -12.25
C GLY A 69 -3.38 -6.89 -11.99
N TRP A 70 -2.48 -7.10 -11.03
CA TRP A 70 -1.85 -8.40 -10.70
C TRP A 70 -1.10 -9.04 -11.89
N THR A 71 -1.01 -8.37 -13.02
CA THR A 71 -0.38 -8.87 -14.26
C THR A 71 0.90 -8.14 -14.61
N GLY A 72 1.14 -6.98 -14.02
CA GLY A 72 2.30 -6.12 -14.24
C GLY A 72 2.60 -5.24 -13.04
N GLY A 73 3.54 -4.30 -13.20
CA GLY A 73 4.05 -3.45 -12.12
C GLY A 73 5.26 -4.05 -11.42
N THR A 74 5.92 -3.24 -10.63
CA THR A 74 7.04 -3.62 -9.75
C THR A 74 7.08 -2.71 -8.54
N LYS A 75 7.72 -3.15 -7.46
CA LYS A 75 7.92 -2.32 -6.26
C LYS A 75 8.66 -1.01 -6.56
N GLU A 76 9.60 -1.02 -7.53
CA GLU A 76 10.36 0.18 -7.92
C GLU A 76 9.46 1.28 -8.49
N SER A 77 8.37 0.92 -9.15
CA SER A 77 7.43 1.90 -9.74
C SER A 77 6.74 2.78 -8.68
N ALA A 78 6.67 2.31 -7.44
CA ALA A 78 5.99 2.98 -6.34
C ALA A 78 6.88 3.97 -5.57
N VAL A 79 8.21 3.97 -5.77
CA VAL A 79 9.18 4.70 -4.91
C VAL A 79 8.83 6.18 -4.76
N MET A 80 8.38 6.85 -5.82
CA MET A 80 7.98 8.27 -5.74
C MET A 80 6.72 8.49 -4.90
N SER A 81 5.84 7.51 -4.80
CA SER A 81 4.65 7.55 -3.95
C SER A 81 4.98 7.35 -2.46
N LEU A 82 6.20 6.90 -2.14
CA LEU A 82 6.65 6.70 -0.76
C LEU A 82 7.19 7.99 -0.12
N MET A 83 7.53 9.01 -0.92
CA MET A 83 8.19 10.23 -0.43
C MET A 83 7.42 10.92 0.72
N PRO A 84 6.08 11.10 0.68
CA PRO A 84 5.36 11.70 1.81
C PRO A 84 5.42 10.88 3.10
N TRP A 85 5.62 9.57 3.01
CA TRP A 85 5.78 8.70 4.18
C TRP A 85 7.17 8.87 4.82
N PHE A 86 8.21 9.06 3.99
CA PHE A 86 9.54 9.43 4.49
C PHE A 86 9.52 10.79 5.19
N GLU A 87 8.79 11.76 4.64
CA GLU A 87 8.62 13.08 5.26
C GLU A 87 7.92 12.98 6.63
N MET A 88 6.98 12.06 6.78
CA MET A 88 6.34 11.75 8.07
C MET A 88 7.24 10.96 9.03
N GLY A 89 8.45 10.56 8.63
CA GLY A 89 9.40 9.81 9.47
C GLY A 89 9.11 8.32 9.63
N TRP A 90 8.32 7.73 8.73
CA TRP A 90 7.93 6.33 8.78
C TRP A 90 9.00 5.39 8.22
N ASN A 91 9.11 4.19 8.78
CA ASN A 91 9.73 3.09 8.04
C ASN A 91 8.80 2.64 6.93
N VAL A 92 9.36 2.15 5.83
CA VAL A 92 8.56 1.63 4.70
C VAL A 92 9.07 0.26 4.29
N VAL A 93 8.16 -0.66 4.08
CA VAL A 93 8.38 -1.95 3.45
C VAL A 93 7.63 -1.95 2.12
N ASN A 94 8.38 -2.00 1.02
CA ASN A 94 7.86 -1.92 -0.34
C ASN A 94 7.86 -3.33 -0.96
N VAL A 95 6.68 -3.89 -1.18
CA VAL A 95 6.46 -5.31 -1.43
C VAL A 95 6.30 -5.60 -2.91
N GLU A 96 7.02 -6.58 -3.42
CA GLU A 96 6.76 -7.30 -4.67
C GLU A 96 5.94 -8.54 -4.37
N TYR A 97 5.16 -9.03 -5.32
CA TYR A 97 4.35 -10.23 -5.20
C TYR A 97 4.28 -10.97 -6.54
N ARG A 98 3.96 -12.27 -6.55
CA ARG A 98 3.84 -13.07 -7.78
C ARG A 98 2.75 -12.52 -8.69
N LEU A 99 3.16 -12.09 -9.88
CA LEU A 99 2.25 -11.68 -10.94
C LEU A 99 1.61 -12.88 -11.65
N ALA A 100 0.51 -12.67 -12.34
CA ALA A 100 -0.25 -13.74 -13.03
C ALA A 100 0.58 -14.60 -13.98
N ARG A 101 1.67 -14.04 -14.57
CA ARG A 101 2.63 -14.79 -15.40
C ARG A 101 3.46 -15.80 -14.62
N VAL A 102 3.55 -15.66 -13.29
CA VAL A 102 4.27 -16.56 -12.39
C VAL A 102 3.28 -17.52 -11.73
N SER A 103 2.19 -16.96 -11.16
CA SER A 103 1.15 -17.74 -10.50
C SER A 103 -0.19 -17.01 -10.55
N LEU A 104 -1.26 -17.73 -10.85
CA LEU A 104 -2.63 -17.21 -10.86
C LEU A 104 -3.13 -16.94 -9.42
N ALA A 105 -4.31 -16.32 -9.28
CA ALA A 105 -4.96 -16.18 -8.00
C ALA A 105 -5.11 -17.56 -7.30
N PRO A 106 -4.93 -17.64 -5.98
CA PRO A 106 -4.81 -16.54 -5.00
C PRO A 106 -3.37 -16.10 -4.67
N ALA A 107 -2.34 -16.55 -5.38
CA ALA A 107 -0.93 -16.43 -5.02
C ALA A 107 -0.52 -15.02 -4.54
N ALA A 108 -0.88 -13.95 -5.26
CA ALA A 108 -0.54 -12.58 -4.85
C ALA A 108 -1.13 -12.20 -3.47
N VAL A 109 -2.29 -12.74 -3.11
CA VAL A 109 -2.89 -12.52 -1.78
C VAL A 109 -2.10 -13.27 -0.71
N GLU A 110 -1.72 -14.52 -0.99
CA GLU A 110 -0.91 -15.35 -0.11
C GLU A 110 0.46 -14.71 0.14
N ASP A 111 1.09 -14.18 -0.90
CA ASP A 111 2.38 -13.48 -0.81
C ASP A 111 2.30 -12.26 0.11
N CYS A 112 1.28 -11.42 -0.06
CA CYS A 112 1.11 -10.21 0.75
C CYS A 112 0.79 -10.52 2.23
N LEU A 113 0.04 -11.60 2.52
CA LEU A 113 -0.14 -12.10 3.88
C LEU A 113 1.18 -12.59 4.48
N CYS A 114 2.02 -13.26 3.68
CA CYS A 114 3.37 -13.68 4.09
C CYS A 114 4.29 -12.48 4.30
N ALA A 115 4.22 -11.45 3.46
CA ALA A 115 4.97 -10.21 3.67
C ALA A 115 4.60 -9.55 5.01
N LEU A 116 3.32 -9.49 5.36
CA LEU A 116 2.87 -8.95 6.65
C LEU A 116 3.43 -9.77 7.84
N ARG A 117 3.44 -11.10 7.76
CA ARG A 117 4.07 -11.97 8.77
C ARG A 117 5.57 -11.75 8.87
N TRP A 118 6.24 -11.62 7.71
CA TRP A 118 7.66 -11.31 7.67
C TRP A 118 7.97 -9.99 8.37
N VAL A 119 7.20 -8.93 8.10
CA VAL A 119 7.36 -7.62 8.76
C VAL A 119 7.24 -7.76 10.27
N ALA A 120 6.26 -8.49 10.77
CA ALA A 120 6.09 -8.73 12.20
C ALA A 120 7.30 -9.49 12.81
N SER A 121 7.79 -10.51 12.12
CA SER A 121 8.93 -11.31 12.57
C SER A 121 10.24 -10.51 12.60
N GLN A 122 10.37 -9.53 11.72
CA GLN A 122 11.55 -8.68 11.57
C GLN A 122 11.45 -7.33 12.30
N ALA A 123 10.38 -7.11 13.06
CA ALA A 123 10.10 -5.82 13.70
C ALA A 123 11.29 -5.31 14.56
N LYS A 124 11.90 -6.19 15.35
CA LYS A 124 13.07 -5.84 16.16
C LYS A 124 14.31 -5.51 15.31
N THR A 125 14.55 -6.25 14.23
CA THR A 125 15.72 -6.09 13.34
C THR A 125 15.71 -4.74 12.65
N TYR A 126 14.54 -4.35 12.14
CA TYR A 126 14.41 -3.12 11.35
C TYR A 126 13.80 -1.95 12.12
N GLY A 127 13.46 -2.14 13.40
CA GLY A 127 12.86 -1.09 14.22
C GLY A 127 11.43 -0.74 13.79
N PHE A 128 10.66 -1.72 13.36
CA PHE A 128 9.24 -1.55 13.06
C PHE A 128 8.42 -1.53 14.36
N ASP A 129 7.46 -0.62 14.47
CA ASP A 129 6.48 -0.69 15.55
C ASP A 129 5.35 -1.63 15.17
N ALA A 130 5.34 -2.82 15.73
CA ALA A 130 4.36 -3.86 15.45
C ALA A 130 2.90 -3.46 15.81
N ASN A 131 2.71 -2.42 16.62
CA ASN A 131 1.39 -1.88 16.96
C ASN A 131 0.93 -0.77 16.00
N ARG A 132 1.81 -0.28 15.14
CA ARG A 132 1.54 0.79 14.17
C ARG A 132 1.93 0.39 12.75
N LEU A 133 1.50 -0.82 12.34
CA LEU A 133 1.63 -1.30 10.96
C LEU A 133 0.45 -0.80 10.14
N VAL A 134 0.72 -0.07 9.09
CA VAL A 134 -0.30 0.40 8.13
C VAL A 134 -0.04 -0.26 6.78
N VAL A 135 -1.06 -0.87 6.19
CA VAL A 135 -0.97 -1.45 4.86
C VAL A 135 -1.61 -0.51 3.86
N SER A 136 -0.93 -0.24 2.77
CA SER A 136 -1.43 0.63 1.70
C SER A 136 -1.01 0.11 0.34
N GLY A 137 -1.73 0.52 -0.69
CA GLY A 137 -1.41 0.19 -2.07
C GLY A 137 -2.41 0.79 -3.03
N ASP A 138 -2.09 0.76 -4.31
CA ASP A 138 -2.89 1.35 -5.36
C ASP A 138 -3.46 0.30 -6.32
N SER A 139 -4.71 0.46 -6.78
CA SER A 139 -5.35 -0.43 -7.76
C SER A 139 -5.36 -1.90 -7.29
N ALA A 140 -4.72 -2.80 -8.02
CA ALA A 140 -4.47 -4.18 -7.57
C ALA A 140 -3.74 -4.22 -6.21
N GLY A 141 -2.80 -3.30 -5.95
CA GLY A 141 -2.16 -3.15 -4.64
C GLY A 141 -3.13 -2.65 -3.56
N GLY A 142 -4.11 -1.82 -3.91
CA GLY A 142 -5.19 -1.42 -3.01
C GLY A 142 -6.07 -2.62 -2.61
N HIS A 143 -6.40 -3.48 -3.57
CA HIS A 143 -7.03 -4.76 -3.31
C HIS A 143 -6.18 -5.63 -2.37
N LEU A 144 -4.89 -5.78 -2.67
CA LEU A 144 -3.97 -6.56 -1.86
C LEU A 144 -3.78 -5.96 -0.46
N ALA A 145 -3.80 -4.63 -0.31
CA ALA A 145 -3.79 -3.98 1.00
C ALA A 145 -5.05 -4.30 1.82
N LEU A 146 -6.23 -4.28 1.19
CA LEU A 146 -7.47 -4.69 1.83
C LEU A 146 -7.44 -6.17 2.24
N THR A 147 -7.06 -7.07 1.33
CA THR A 147 -6.99 -8.51 1.64
C THR A 147 -5.99 -8.80 2.75
N THR A 148 -4.82 -8.16 2.73
CA THR A 148 -3.79 -8.31 3.76
C THR A 148 -4.27 -7.90 5.15
N GLY A 149 -5.04 -6.81 5.25
CA GLY A 149 -5.53 -6.32 6.53
C GLY A 149 -6.88 -6.88 6.99
N MET A 150 -7.65 -7.51 6.10
CA MET A 150 -9.01 -7.96 6.40
C MET A 150 -9.19 -9.48 6.45
N ILE A 151 -8.41 -10.26 5.67
CA ILE A 151 -8.55 -11.71 5.62
C ILE A 151 -8.08 -12.32 6.93
N PRO A 152 -8.90 -13.13 7.60
CA PRO A 152 -8.50 -13.80 8.82
C PRO A 152 -7.65 -15.04 8.51
N GLU A 153 -6.82 -15.45 9.44
CA GLU A 153 -5.98 -16.66 9.35
C GLU A 153 -6.81 -17.93 9.04
N SER A 154 -8.05 -17.97 9.55
CA SER A 154 -8.98 -19.08 9.29
C SER A 154 -9.39 -19.25 7.82
N ALA A 155 -9.15 -18.24 6.97
CA ALA A 155 -9.39 -18.36 5.52
C ALA A 155 -8.35 -19.26 4.82
N GLY A 156 -7.21 -19.53 5.47
CA GLY A 156 -6.18 -20.47 5.01
C GLY A 156 -5.48 -20.00 3.71
N LEU A 157 -5.29 -18.68 3.55
CA LEU A 157 -4.58 -18.06 2.43
C LEU A 157 -3.14 -17.65 2.80
N ASP A 158 -2.61 -18.16 3.91
CA ASP A 158 -1.27 -17.86 4.41
C ASP A 158 -0.44 -19.12 4.72
N ARG A 159 -0.78 -20.22 4.08
CA ARG A 159 -0.19 -21.55 4.33
C ARG A 159 1.28 -21.66 3.94
N GLU A 160 1.76 -20.80 3.05
CA GLU A 160 3.15 -20.83 2.59
C GLU A 160 4.12 -20.22 3.61
N CYS A 161 3.62 -19.55 4.65
CA CYS A 161 4.41 -18.90 5.68
C CYS A 161 3.93 -19.23 7.10
N PRO A 162 3.95 -20.52 7.50
CA PRO A 162 3.49 -20.94 8.83
C PRO A 162 4.43 -20.45 9.95
N GLY A 163 3.92 -20.46 11.19
CA GLY A 163 4.74 -20.34 12.39
C GLY A 163 4.82 -18.97 13.04
N VAL A 164 4.43 -17.90 12.35
CA VAL A 164 4.28 -16.56 12.96
C VAL A 164 2.79 -16.18 12.92
N PRO A 165 2.17 -15.82 14.04
CA PRO A 165 0.78 -15.34 14.03
C PRO A 165 0.61 -14.14 13.10
N LEU A 166 -0.53 -14.05 12.42
CA LEU A 166 -0.85 -12.90 11.58
C LEU A 166 -1.02 -11.66 12.47
N PRO A 167 -0.18 -10.62 12.32
CA PRO A 167 -0.28 -9.44 13.17
C PRO A 167 -1.53 -8.64 12.82
N LYS A 168 -2.03 -7.87 13.79
CA LYS A 168 -3.08 -6.89 13.54
C LYS A 168 -2.48 -5.68 12.84
N VAL A 169 -3.17 -5.20 11.80
CA VAL A 169 -2.84 -3.93 11.13
C VAL A 169 -3.52 -2.80 11.88
N ALA A 170 -2.83 -1.66 12.03
CA ALA A 170 -3.36 -0.49 12.71
C ALA A 170 -4.34 0.30 11.83
N ALA A 171 -4.12 0.34 10.51
CA ALA A 171 -5.04 0.90 9.52
C ALA A 171 -4.76 0.35 8.12
N ILE A 172 -5.73 0.53 7.23
CA ILE A 172 -5.60 0.24 5.80
C ILE A 172 -5.87 1.54 5.01
N ILE A 173 -4.96 1.88 4.08
CA ILE A 173 -5.14 3.00 3.16
C ILE A 173 -5.29 2.40 1.75
N ASN A 174 -6.51 2.34 1.28
CA ASN A 174 -6.89 1.78 0.00
C ASN A 174 -6.96 2.87 -1.08
N TRP A 175 -6.06 2.84 -2.06
CA TRP A 175 -6.13 3.72 -3.21
C TRP A 175 -6.84 2.99 -4.36
N TYR A 176 -8.08 3.33 -4.62
CA TYR A 176 -8.93 2.83 -5.73
C TYR A 176 -8.80 1.32 -5.98
N GLY A 177 -8.71 0.54 -4.92
CA GLY A 177 -8.56 -0.91 -5.00
C GLY A 177 -9.86 -1.64 -5.31
N ILE A 178 -9.72 -2.80 -5.91
CA ILE A 178 -10.82 -3.71 -6.21
C ILE A 178 -11.35 -4.32 -4.90
N THR A 179 -12.65 -4.29 -4.68
CA THR A 179 -13.29 -4.84 -3.47
C THR A 179 -14.08 -6.10 -3.72
N ASP A 180 -14.48 -6.33 -4.97
CA ASP A 180 -15.22 -7.51 -5.43
C ASP A 180 -14.63 -7.99 -6.76
N VAL A 181 -13.89 -9.09 -6.73
CA VAL A 181 -13.23 -9.63 -7.93
C VAL A 181 -14.25 -10.24 -8.89
N ASN A 182 -15.32 -10.85 -8.38
CA ASN A 182 -16.35 -11.45 -9.25
C ASN A 182 -17.00 -10.41 -10.16
N ASP A 183 -17.22 -9.18 -9.68
CA ASP A 183 -17.79 -8.09 -10.46
C ASP A 183 -16.96 -7.74 -11.72
N LEU A 184 -15.67 -8.06 -11.72
CA LEU A 184 -14.74 -7.77 -12.82
C LEU A 184 -14.50 -8.96 -13.75
N LEU A 185 -15.15 -10.10 -13.55
CA LEU A 185 -14.91 -11.28 -14.37
C LEU A 185 -15.89 -11.40 -15.53
N GLU A 186 -17.08 -10.85 -15.40
CA GLU A 186 -18.16 -10.94 -16.39
C GLU A 186 -19.02 -9.67 -16.40
N GLY A 187 -19.86 -9.52 -17.43
CA GLY A 187 -20.82 -8.42 -17.52
C GLY A 187 -20.19 -7.06 -17.86
N PRO A 188 -20.89 -5.95 -17.54
CA PRO A 188 -20.49 -4.61 -18.00
C PRO A 188 -19.21 -4.09 -17.34
N ASN A 189 -18.85 -4.64 -16.18
CA ASN A 189 -17.65 -4.25 -15.44
C ASN A 189 -16.44 -5.16 -15.74
N GLN A 190 -16.57 -6.12 -16.66
CA GLN A 190 -15.49 -7.05 -16.99
C GLN A 190 -14.19 -6.32 -17.32
N LYS A 191 -13.08 -6.81 -16.75
CA LYS A 191 -11.73 -6.29 -16.97
C LYS A 191 -10.77 -7.41 -17.36
N THR A 192 -10.08 -7.21 -18.46
CA THR A 192 -9.12 -8.18 -18.98
C THR A 192 -8.07 -8.58 -17.95
N TYR A 193 -7.53 -7.62 -17.16
CA TYR A 193 -6.54 -7.91 -16.14
C TYR A 193 -7.05 -8.86 -15.04
N ALA A 194 -8.34 -8.74 -14.66
CA ALA A 194 -8.94 -9.62 -13.65
C ALA A 194 -9.15 -11.02 -14.21
N VAL A 195 -9.66 -11.12 -15.46
CA VAL A 195 -9.80 -12.40 -16.16
C VAL A 195 -8.45 -13.09 -16.34
N THR A 196 -7.40 -12.33 -16.71
CA THR A 196 -6.03 -12.86 -16.85
C THR A 196 -5.49 -13.38 -15.53
N TRP A 197 -5.66 -12.63 -14.42
CA TRP A 197 -5.18 -13.04 -13.10
C TRP A 197 -5.89 -14.27 -12.57
N MET A 198 -7.20 -14.39 -12.82
CA MET A 198 -7.97 -15.57 -12.42
C MET A 198 -7.72 -16.79 -13.31
N GLY A 199 -7.35 -16.58 -14.58
CA GLY A 199 -7.17 -17.66 -15.54
C GLY A 199 -8.44 -18.47 -15.81
N GLY A 200 -8.25 -19.64 -16.42
CA GLY A 200 -9.32 -20.58 -16.80
C GLY A 200 -9.57 -21.69 -15.78
N MET A 201 -9.38 -21.47 -14.48
CA MET A 201 -9.55 -22.49 -13.45
C MET A 201 -11.03 -22.89 -13.28
N PRO A 202 -11.33 -24.19 -13.06
CA PRO A 202 -12.71 -24.67 -12.91
C PRO A 202 -13.45 -24.03 -11.72
N ASP A 203 -12.75 -23.68 -10.66
CA ASP A 203 -13.25 -23.08 -9.43
C ASP A 203 -13.02 -21.55 -9.35
N ARG A 204 -12.81 -20.91 -10.51
CA ARG A 204 -12.53 -19.48 -10.67
C ARG A 204 -13.44 -18.60 -9.81
N ASP A 205 -14.75 -18.83 -9.83
CA ASP A 205 -15.69 -17.99 -9.09
C ASP A 205 -15.60 -18.19 -7.57
N ALA A 206 -15.26 -19.40 -7.12
CA ALA A 206 -15.02 -19.67 -5.70
C ALA A 206 -13.72 -18.99 -5.23
N ILE A 207 -12.66 -19.04 -6.04
CA ILE A 207 -11.41 -18.34 -5.73
C ILE A 207 -11.66 -16.82 -5.74
N ALA A 208 -12.36 -16.27 -6.74
CA ALA A 208 -12.67 -14.84 -6.80
C ALA A 208 -13.42 -14.37 -5.54
N ARG A 209 -14.40 -15.15 -5.05
CA ARG A 209 -15.05 -14.86 -3.76
C ARG A 209 -14.08 -14.88 -2.58
N ARG A 210 -13.16 -15.84 -2.54
CA ARG A 210 -12.17 -15.96 -1.46
C ARG A 210 -11.15 -14.82 -1.44
N VAL A 211 -10.86 -14.22 -2.58
CA VAL A 211 -9.92 -13.08 -2.67
C VAL A 211 -10.63 -11.73 -2.73
N SER A 212 -11.94 -11.67 -2.59
CA SER A 212 -12.70 -10.41 -2.59
C SER A 212 -12.80 -9.82 -1.18
N PRO A 213 -12.18 -8.66 -0.88
CA PRO A 213 -12.18 -8.06 0.46
C PRO A 213 -13.58 -7.82 1.02
N LEU A 214 -14.54 -7.48 0.16
CA LEU A 214 -15.91 -7.19 0.56
C LEU A 214 -16.56 -8.36 1.35
N ASN A 215 -16.15 -9.60 1.06
CA ASN A 215 -16.64 -10.80 1.74
C ASN A 215 -16.06 -10.99 3.15
N TYR A 216 -15.10 -10.18 3.55
CA TYR A 216 -14.45 -10.24 4.86
C TYR A 216 -14.80 -9.06 5.77
N VAL A 217 -15.75 -8.23 5.34
CA VAL A 217 -16.22 -7.12 6.18
C VAL A 217 -16.91 -7.69 7.42
N ARG A 218 -16.44 -7.25 8.58
CA ARG A 218 -16.94 -7.64 9.90
C ARG A 218 -16.58 -6.60 10.94
N SER A 219 -17.21 -6.64 12.09
CA SER A 219 -16.80 -5.79 13.22
C SER A 219 -15.38 -6.11 13.68
N GLY A 220 -14.70 -5.12 14.25
CA GLY A 220 -13.35 -5.27 14.78
C GLY A 220 -12.22 -5.24 13.73
N LEU A 221 -12.54 -4.96 12.46
CA LEU A 221 -11.52 -4.63 11.46
C LEU A 221 -10.80 -3.32 11.81
N PRO A 222 -9.55 -3.13 11.35
CA PRO A 222 -8.84 -1.87 11.51
C PRO A 222 -9.58 -0.73 10.78
N PRO A 223 -9.33 0.54 11.15
CA PRO A 223 -9.80 1.70 10.39
C PRO A 223 -9.36 1.63 8.92
N ILE A 224 -10.28 1.96 7.99
CA ILE A 224 -10.02 1.89 6.54
C ILE A 224 -10.32 3.25 5.89
N LEU A 225 -9.32 3.84 5.22
CA LEU A 225 -9.50 4.99 4.33
C LEU A 225 -9.46 4.50 2.88
N THR A 226 -10.50 4.79 2.12
CA THR A 226 -10.55 4.55 0.67
C THR A 226 -10.46 5.88 -0.08
N ILE A 227 -9.56 5.99 -1.03
CA ILE A 227 -9.40 7.13 -1.94
C ILE A 227 -9.82 6.66 -3.32
N GLN A 228 -10.79 7.33 -3.97
CA GLN A 228 -11.23 6.93 -5.30
C GLN A 228 -11.80 8.10 -6.10
N GLY A 229 -11.46 8.15 -7.39
CA GLY A 229 -12.10 9.04 -8.35
C GLY A 229 -13.49 8.54 -8.74
N ASP A 230 -14.47 9.44 -8.83
CA ASP A 230 -15.85 9.06 -9.19
C ASP A 230 -16.05 8.84 -10.71
N ALA A 231 -15.05 9.20 -11.53
CA ALA A 231 -15.00 8.93 -12.96
C ALA A 231 -13.92 7.88 -13.34
N ASP A 232 -13.60 6.96 -12.42
CA ASP A 232 -12.60 5.90 -12.64
C ASP A 232 -13.08 4.86 -13.67
N PRO A 233 -12.41 4.73 -14.85
CA PRO A 233 -12.80 3.77 -15.89
C PRO A 233 -12.23 2.38 -15.64
N THR A 234 -11.30 2.22 -14.73
CA THR A 234 -10.54 0.98 -14.48
C THR A 234 -11.16 0.17 -13.35
N VAL A 235 -11.40 0.80 -12.20
CA VAL A 235 -12.13 0.21 -11.08
C VAL A 235 -13.39 1.03 -10.86
N PRO A 236 -14.58 0.46 -11.06
CA PRO A 236 -15.84 1.20 -10.91
C PRO A 236 -15.94 1.86 -9.52
N TYR A 237 -16.38 3.12 -9.47
CA TYR A 237 -16.55 3.86 -8.21
C TYR A 237 -17.45 3.14 -7.20
N SER A 238 -18.38 2.30 -7.70
CA SER A 238 -19.23 1.45 -6.88
C SER A 238 -18.45 0.51 -5.94
N HIS A 239 -17.21 0.15 -6.26
CA HIS A 239 -16.35 -0.65 -5.38
C HIS A 239 -16.06 0.08 -4.07
N GLY A 240 -15.69 1.36 -4.12
CA GLY A 240 -15.47 2.19 -2.93
C GLY A 240 -16.76 2.44 -2.14
N VAL A 241 -17.87 2.70 -2.85
CA VAL A 241 -19.18 2.94 -2.22
C VAL A 241 -19.68 1.69 -1.49
N ARG A 242 -19.67 0.52 -2.14
CA ARG A 242 -20.09 -0.75 -1.53
C ARG A 242 -19.24 -1.13 -0.32
N LEU A 243 -17.93 -0.89 -0.39
CA LEU A 243 -17.04 -1.13 0.75
C LEU A 243 -17.38 -0.21 1.92
N ARG A 244 -17.54 1.11 1.68
CA ARG A 244 -17.95 2.07 2.72
C ARG A 244 -19.25 1.63 3.38
N ASP A 245 -20.29 1.34 2.60
CA ASP A 245 -21.61 0.98 3.12
C ASP A 245 -21.56 -0.29 3.98
N ALA A 246 -20.79 -1.30 3.55
CA ALA A 246 -20.59 -2.51 4.31
C ALA A 246 -19.82 -2.28 5.62
N LEU A 247 -18.76 -1.44 5.58
CA LEU A 247 -17.99 -1.08 6.77
C LEU A 247 -18.81 -0.27 7.79
N GLU A 248 -19.67 0.64 7.32
CA GLU A 248 -20.61 1.39 8.17
C GLU A 248 -21.59 0.43 8.87
N GLN A 249 -22.19 -0.51 8.14
CA GLN A 249 -23.06 -1.54 8.70
C GLN A 249 -22.35 -2.43 9.74
N ALA A 250 -21.06 -2.70 9.55
CA ALA A 250 -20.24 -3.48 10.47
C ALA A 250 -19.64 -2.63 11.61
N HIS A 251 -19.97 -1.33 11.70
CA HIS A 251 -19.43 -0.40 12.68
C HIS A 251 -17.90 -0.31 12.69
N VAL A 252 -17.28 -0.43 11.51
CA VAL A 252 -15.83 -0.25 11.32
C VAL A 252 -15.53 1.23 11.05
N PRO A 253 -14.57 1.86 11.75
CA PRO A 253 -14.13 3.22 11.42
C PRO A 253 -13.67 3.28 9.98
N ASN A 254 -14.32 4.10 9.17
CA ASN A 254 -13.97 4.20 7.76
C ASN A 254 -14.20 5.61 7.21
N GLN A 255 -13.58 5.87 6.05
CA GLN A 255 -13.78 7.10 5.29
C GLN A 255 -13.62 6.79 3.79
N LEU A 256 -14.54 7.27 2.96
CA LEU A 256 -14.38 7.31 1.51
C LEU A 256 -14.05 8.75 1.10
N LEU A 257 -12.82 8.97 0.63
CA LEU A 257 -12.40 10.23 0.02
C LEU A 257 -12.65 10.15 -1.48
N THR A 258 -13.72 10.77 -1.92
CA THR A 258 -14.05 10.90 -3.34
C THR A 258 -13.25 12.04 -3.97
N ILE A 259 -12.65 11.79 -5.13
CA ILE A 259 -12.01 12.80 -5.98
C ILE A 259 -12.98 13.09 -7.14
N PRO A 260 -13.68 14.24 -7.14
CA PRO A 260 -14.66 14.54 -8.17
C PRO A 260 -14.04 14.66 -9.58
N GLY A 261 -14.59 13.93 -10.55
CA GLY A 261 -14.05 13.81 -11.92
C GLY A 261 -12.73 13.06 -11.99
N GLY A 262 -12.20 12.60 -10.86
CA GLY A 262 -10.94 11.86 -10.78
C GLY A 262 -11.04 10.51 -11.49
N LYS A 263 -9.97 10.18 -12.23
CA LYS A 263 -9.80 8.89 -12.90
C LYS A 263 -8.96 7.95 -12.05
N HIS A 264 -8.49 6.85 -12.64
CA HIS A 264 -7.68 5.83 -11.98
C HIS A 264 -6.25 6.36 -11.66
N GLY A 265 -6.06 6.99 -10.52
CA GLY A 265 -4.75 7.47 -10.05
C GLY A 265 -4.20 8.72 -10.75
N ASN A 266 -4.85 9.22 -11.78
CA ASN A 266 -4.44 10.44 -12.49
C ASN A 266 -4.94 11.69 -11.75
N PHE A 267 -4.46 11.88 -10.52
CA PHE A 267 -4.81 13.01 -9.68
C PHE A 267 -3.82 14.17 -9.89
N THR A 268 -4.32 15.40 -9.82
CA THR A 268 -3.51 16.61 -9.89
C THR A 268 -2.59 16.73 -8.67
N PRO A 269 -1.55 17.58 -8.71
CA PRO A 269 -0.70 17.82 -7.53
C PRO A 269 -1.50 18.31 -6.31
N GLU A 270 -2.51 19.16 -6.51
CA GLU A 270 -3.39 19.71 -5.47
C GLU A 270 -4.25 18.60 -4.85
N GLU A 271 -4.82 17.73 -5.69
CA GLU A 271 -5.59 16.57 -5.22
C GLU A 271 -4.70 15.60 -4.43
N ARG A 272 -3.49 15.32 -4.91
CA ARG A 272 -2.52 14.48 -4.19
C ARG A 272 -2.14 15.09 -2.84
N THR A 273 -1.92 16.40 -2.79
CA THR A 273 -1.66 17.11 -1.53
C THR A 273 -2.83 16.93 -0.56
N ARG A 274 -4.08 17.16 -1.03
CA ARG A 274 -5.28 16.95 -0.23
C ARG A 274 -5.40 15.51 0.25
N ILE A 275 -5.10 14.53 -0.60
CA ILE A 275 -5.14 13.11 -0.24
C ILE A 275 -4.17 12.82 0.90
N TYR A 276 -2.91 13.27 0.81
CA TYR A 276 -1.92 13.00 1.87
C TYR A 276 -2.24 13.74 3.17
N LEU A 277 -2.80 14.95 3.12
CA LEU A 277 -3.33 15.62 4.31
C LEU A 277 -4.47 14.82 4.94
N THR A 278 -5.42 14.32 4.15
CA THR A 278 -6.49 13.45 4.64
C THR A 278 -5.95 12.15 5.25
N ILE A 279 -4.93 11.54 4.66
CA ILE A 279 -4.26 10.35 5.23
C ILE A 279 -3.70 10.68 6.62
N ARG A 280 -2.97 11.79 6.78
CA ARG A 280 -2.41 12.22 8.07
C ARG A 280 -3.50 12.45 9.12
N GLU A 281 -4.55 13.17 8.76
CA GLU A 281 -5.71 13.41 9.62
C GLU A 281 -6.40 12.11 10.03
N PHE A 282 -6.61 11.19 9.08
CA PHE A 282 -7.22 9.90 9.34
C PHE A 282 -6.37 9.05 10.30
N LEU A 283 -5.05 8.98 10.10
CA LEU A 283 -4.13 8.26 10.96
C LEU A 283 -4.09 8.87 12.37
N ALA A 284 -4.08 10.21 12.49
CA ALA A 284 -4.12 10.91 13.77
C ALA A 284 -5.44 10.69 14.52
N LYS A 285 -6.58 10.79 13.82
CA LYS A 285 -7.93 10.54 14.39
C LYS A 285 -8.05 9.12 14.97
N ASN A 286 -7.34 8.16 14.38
CA ASN A 286 -7.35 6.76 14.84
C ASN A 286 -6.18 6.41 15.78
N GLY A 287 -5.44 7.41 16.28
CA GLY A 287 -4.39 7.23 17.30
C GLY A 287 -3.11 6.54 16.80
N ILE A 288 -2.88 6.52 15.48
CA ILE A 288 -1.71 5.83 14.89
C ILE A 288 -0.50 6.75 14.84
N VAL A 289 -0.71 8.05 14.70
CA VAL A 289 0.31 9.09 14.79
C VAL A 289 -0.12 10.17 15.79
N THR A 290 0.84 10.86 16.38
CA THR A 290 0.59 12.10 17.14
C THR A 290 0.37 13.24 16.14
N GLN A 291 -0.56 14.15 16.47
CA GLN A 291 -0.77 15.40 15.71
C GLN A 291 0.45 16.26 15.70
#